data_dfd37d5141ef10f8fe183da50ea4b3d2
#
_entry.id   dfd37d5141ef10f8fe183da50ea4b3d2
#
_cell.length_a   1.000
_cell.length_b   1.000
_cell.length_c   1.000
_cell.angle_alpha   90.00
_cell.angle_beta   90.00
_cell.angle_gamma   90.00
#
_symmetry.space_group_name_H-M   'P 1'
#
loop_
_entity.id
_entity.type
_entity.pdbx_description
1 polymer ?
#
loop_
_entity_poly.entity_id
_entity_poly.type
_entity_poly.pdbx_seq_one_letter_code
_entity_poly.pdbx_strand_id
1 'polypeptide(L)'
;MSHNLIQDALFSAKSVAELDRIAIEQRQIPSLVLMKRAGRSVLTELLETFGPPSLLSIFCGSGNNAGDGYIVAALAAAKNIQVQVIELSQNLSQDASSARNFAAEANVCFVPFDSSLSIEEGIIVDSLLGTGYLGNLRQPYGEAIQLINDSGLPLVAVDIPSGLNADTGHVAEVAVQADLTVTFIGAKQGLFTGQGPAFCGDIIL
;
A
#
# COMPACT_ATOMS: atom_id res chain seq x y z
N MET A 1 -22.96 -4.63 -10.05
CA MET A 1 -22.93 -4.29 -8.60
C MET A 1 -22.57 -5.54 -7.84
N SER A 2 -21.28 -5.82 -7.72
CA SER A 2 -20.78 -6.89 -6.83
C SER A 2 -20.70 -6.29 -5.42
N HIS A 3 -21.65 -6.65 -4.55
CA HIS A 3 -21.52 -6.41 -3.13
C HIS A 3 -20.35 -7.26 -2.63
N ASN A 4 -19.16 -6.65 -2.49
CA ASN A 4 -18.12 -7.22 -1.67
C ASN A 4 -18.66 -7.23 -0.23
N LEU A 5 -19.09 -8.41 0.21
CA LEU A 5 -19.39 -8.67 1.62
C LEU A 5 -18.09 -8.44 2.38
N ILE A 6 -17.93 -7.27 2.96
CA ILE A 6 -16.97 -7.07 4.05
C ILE A 6 -17.31 -8.16 5.05
N GLN A 7 -16.36 -9.04 5.34
CA GLN A 7 -16.58 -10.12 6.30
C GLN A 7 -17.12 -9.52 7.60
N ASP A 8 -18.07 -10.19 8.22
CA ASP A 8 -18.79 -9.72 9.44
C ASP A 8 -17.87 -9.49 10.66
N ALA A 9 -16.54 -9.66 10.53
CA ALA A 9 -15.57 -9.51 11.59
C ALA A 9 -14.48 -8.49 11.25
N LEU A 10 -14.22 -7.59 12.18
CA LEU A 10 -13.09 -6.67 12.16
C LEU A 10 -11.92 -7.26 12.96
N PHE A 11 -10.71 -7.05 12.47
CA PHE A 11 -9.49 -7.61 13.03
C PHE A 11 -8.58 -6.51 13.59
N SER A 12 -7.86 -6.82 14.66
CA SER A 12 -6.74 -5.99 15.09
C SER A 12 -5.51 -6.23 14.20
N ALA A 13 -4.61 -5.25 14.14
CA ALA A 13 -3.31 -5.40 13.48
C ALA A 13 -2.56 -6.67 13.95
N LYS A 14 -2.60 -6.95 15.26
CA LYS A 14 -2.01 -8.15 15.85
C LYS A 14 -2.66 -9.44 15.33
N SER A 15 -3.98 -9.46 15.20
CA SER A 15 -4.69 -10.66 14.71
C SER A 15 -4.36 -10.92 13.25
N VAL A 16 -4.30 -9.89 12.42
CA VAL A 16 -3.91 -10.01 11.00
C VAL A 16 -2.47 -10.51 10.87
N ALA A 17 -1.54 -9.94 11.63
CA ALA A 17 -0.14 -10.38 11.64
C ALA A 17 0.01 -11.86 12.08
N GLU A 18 -0.80 -12.32 13.04
CA GLU A 18 -0.80 -13.72 13.47
C GLU A 18 -1.36 -14.64 12.38
N LEU A 19 -2.41 -14.25 11.66
CA LEU A 19 -2.94 -15.01 10.54
C LEU A 19 -1.91 -15.14 9.40
N ASP A 20 -1.18 -14.06 9.10
CA ASP A 20 -0.10 -14.06 8.11
C ASP A 20 1.02 -15.01 8.54
N ARG A 21 1.45 -14.94 9.81
CA ARG A 21 2.44 -15.84 10.40
C ARG A 21 2.01 -17.31 10.30
N ILE A 22 0.75 -17.64 10.59
CA ILE A 22 0.19 -18.98 10.46
C ILE A 22 0.25 -19.46 8.99
N ALA A 23 -0.09 -18.59 8.04
CA ALA A 23 -0.02 -18.93 6.63
C ALA A 23 1.41 -19.26 6.19
N ILE A 24 2.39 -18.49 6.65
CA ILE A 24 3.80 -18.69 6.31
C ILE A 24 4.38 -19.91 7.02
N GLU A 25 4.29 -19.97 8.37
CA GLU A 25 4.99 -20.98 9.16
C GLU A 25 4.28 -22.34 9.20
N GLN A 26 2.94 -22.34 9.36
CA GLN A 26 2.20 -23.59 9.52
C GLN A 26 1.67 -24.14 8.19
N ARG A 27 1.28 -23.25 7.27
CA ARG A 27 0.80 -23.66 5.94
C ARG A 27 1.92 -23.66 4.91
N GLN A 28 3.13 -23.25 5.28
CA GLN A 28 4.33 -23.22 4.43
C GLN A 28 4.12 -22.45 3.12
N ILE A 29 3.31 -21.40 3.14
CA ILE A 29 3.12 -20.52 2.00
C ILE A 29 4.26 -19.50 2.04
N PRO A 30 5.16 -19.47 1.03
CA PRO A 30 6.24 -18.48 1.03
C PRO A 30 5.68 -17.05 1.08
N SER A 31 6.28 -16.18 1.91
CA SER A 31 5.88 -14.79 2.08
C SER A 31 5.76 -14.05 0.74
N LEU A 32 6.73 -14.23 -0.16
CA LEU A 32 6.70 -13.65 -1.51
C LEU A 32 5.47 -14.10 -2.34
N VAL A 33 4.92 -15.30 -2.08
CA VAL A 33 3.69 -15.76 -2.76
C VAL A 33 2.48 -14.98 -2.26
N LEU A 34 2.38 -14.76 -0.94
CA LEU A 34 1.31 -13.94 -0.35
C LEU A 34 1.40 -12.50 -0.87
N MET A 35 2.59 -11.93 -0.86
CA MET A 35 2.87 -10.59 -1.37
C MET A 35 2.52 -10.45 -2.86
N LYS A 36 2.81 -11.46 -3.69
CA LYS A 36 2.38 -11.48 -5.11
C LYS A 36 0.86 -11.56 -5.28
N ARG A 37 0.15 -12.21 -4.36
CA ARG A 37 -1.33 -12.20 -4.37
C ARG A 37 -1.86 -10.84 -4.00
N ALA A 38 -1.35 -10.23 -2.92
CA ALA A 38 -1.72 -8.89 -2.48
C ALA A 38 -1.51 -7.85 -3.59
N GLY A 39 -0.29 -7.76 -4.14
CA GLY A 39 0.01 -6.81 -5.21
C GLY A 39 -0.82 -7.03 -6.48
N ARG A 40 -1.19 -8.29 -6.79
CA ARG A 40 -2.12 -8.57 -7.91
C ARG A 40 -3.52 -8.05 -7.63
N SER A 41 -4.04 -8.23 -6.41
CA SER A 41 -5.34 -7.68 -6.02
C SER A 41 -5.35 -6.16 -6.13
N VAL A 42 -4.33 -5.49 -5.58
CA VAL A 42 -4.21 -4.01 -5.70
C VAL A 42 -4.25 -3.57 -7.15
N LEU A 43 -3.44 -4.17 -8.02
CA LEU A 43 -3.41 -3.77 -9.43
C LEU A 43 -4.73 -4.06 -10.14
N THR A 44 -5.40 -5.16 -9.81
CA THR A 44 -6.70 -5.51 -10.40
C THR A 44 -7.74 -4.47 -10.03
N GLU A 45 -7.91 -4.19 -8.74
CA GLU A 45 -8.90 -3.24 -8.23
C GLU A 45 -8.62 -1.81 -8.71
N LEU A 46 -7.34 -1.42 -8.76
CA LEU A 46 -6.92 -0.14 -9.33
C LEU A 46 -7.37 0.01 -10.79
N LEU A 47 -7.12 -1.02 -11.61
CA LEU A 47 -7.49 -0.99 -13.03
C LEU A 47 -9.00 -1.08 -13.26
N GLU A 48 -9.73 -1.79 -12.40
CA GLU A 48 -11.19 -1.88 -12.47
C GLU A 48 -11.87 -0.56 -12.05
N THR A 49 -11.29 0.14 -11.07
CA THR A 49 -11.84 1.40 -10.53
C THR A 49 -11.51 2.59 -11.42
N PHE A 50 -10.25 2.74 -11.84
CA PHE A 50 -9.77 3.96 -12.51
C PHE A 50 -9.38 3.74 -13.98
N GLY A 51 -9.30 2.51 -14.43
CA GLY A 51 -8.75 2.17 -15.75
C GLY A 51 -7.21 2.24 -15.79
N PRO A 52 -6.60 2.00 -16.96
CA PRO A 52 -5.16 2.03 -17.11
C PRO A 52 -4.63 3.48 -17.06
N PRO A 53 -3.69 3.79 -16.11
CA PRO A 53 -3.11 5.12 -16.00
C PRO A 53 -2.06 5.40 -17.09
N SER A 54 -1.81 6.69 -17.39
CA SER A 54 -0.65 7.13 -18.17
C SER A 54 0.65 6.87 -17.43
N LEU A 55 0.65 7.06 -16.10
CA LEU A 55 1.77 6.81 -15.20
C LEU A 55 1.25 6.24 -13.89
N LEU A 56 1.92 5.23 -13.34
CA LEU A 56 1.69 4.70 -12.01
C LEU A 56 2.86 5.09 -11.11
N SER A 57 2.62 5.94 -10.13
CA SER A 57 3.62 6.41 -9.17
C SER A 57 3.42 5.71 -7.83
N ILE A 58 4.35 4.84 -7.43
CA ILE A 58 4.22 3.99 -6.24
C ILE A 58 5.21 4.46 -5.18
N PHE A 59 4.71 4.93 -4.05
CA PHE A 59 5.52 5.35 -2.92
C PHE A 59 5.78 4.18 -1.98
N CYS A 60 7.04 3.80 -1.84
CA CYS A 60 7.47 2.65 -1.06
C CYS A 60 8.27 3.05 0.19
N GLY A 61 7.88 2.52 1.33
CA GLY A 61 8.63 2.61 2.58
C GLY A 61 9.71 1.52 2.70
N SER A 62 9.84 0.92 3.88
CA SER A 62 10.88 -0.08 4.18
C SER A 62 10.37 -1.47 4.55
N GLY A 63 9.09 -1.59 4.94
CA GLY A 63 8.50 -2.82 5.47
C GLY A 63 7.81 -3.68 4.40
N ASN A 64 7.02 -4.66 4.86
CA ASN A 64 6.31 -5.58 3.98
C ASN A 64 5.28 -4.87 3.09
N ASN A 65 4.65 -3.79 3.58
CA ASN A 65 3.77 -2.97 2.76
C ASN A 65 4.50 -2.43 1.50
N ALA A 66 5.74 -1.97 1.65
CA ALA A 66 6.57 -1.58 0.51
C ALA A 66 6.82 -2.76 -0.45
N GLY A 67 6.96 -3.97 0.10
CA GLY A 67 7.06 -5.19 -0.70
C GLY A 67 5.85 -5.39 -1.62
N ASP A 68 4.64 -5.20 -1.09
CA ASP A 68 3.41 -5.26 -1.88
C ASP A 68 3.44 -4.21 -3.00
N GLY A 69 3.88 -2.99 -2.72
CA GLY A 69 4.08 -1.91 -3.70
C GLY A 69 5.06 -2.27 -4.81
N TYR A 70 6.20 -2.87 -4.49
CA TYR A 70 7.16 -3.36 -5.51
C TYR A 70 6.54 -4.45 -6.39
N ILE A 71 5.71 -5.33 -5.84
CA ILE A 71 4.99 -6.32 -6.65
C ILE A 71 3.98 -5.64 -7.57
N VAL A 72 3.22 -4.65 -7.09
CA VAL A 72 2.32 -3.85 -7.94
C VAL A 72 3.10 -3.26 -9.11
N ALA A 73 4.27 -2.65 -8.83
CA ALA A 73 5.15 -2.06 -9.85
C ALA A 73 5.54 -3.07 -10.93
N ALA A 74 6.05 -4.23 -10.52
CA ALA A 74 6.47 -5.28 -11.45
C ALA A 74 5.32 -5.79 -12.32
N LEU A 75 4.15 -6.01 -11.71
CA LEU A 75 2.98 -6.51 -12.43
C LEU A 75 2.40 -5.47 -13.40
N ALA A 76 2.43 -4.18 -13.05
CA ALA A 76 2.01 -3.09 -13.90
C ALA A 76 2.96 -2.92 -15.09
N ALA A 77 4.28 -2.94 -14.86
CA ALA A 77 5.29 -2.90 -15.91
C ALA A 77 5.13 -4.07 -16.90
N ALA A 78 4.84 -5.29 -16.40
CA ALA A 78 4.57 -6.46 -17.24
C ALA A 78 3.30 -6.31 -18.11
N LYS A 79 2.41 -5.38 -17.77
CA LYS A 79 1.24 -4.99 -18.58
C LYS A 79 1.51 -3.79 -19.49
N ASN A 80 2.75 -3.35 -19.62
CA ASN A 80 3.19 -2.17 -20.37
C ASN A 80 2.59 -0.84 -19.84
N ILE A 81 2.27 -0.77 -18.56
CA ILE A 81 1.93 0.47 -17.88
C ILE A 81 3.25 1.16 -17.52
N GLN A 82 3.36 2.46 -17.77
CA GLN A 82 4.51 3.23 -17.31
C GLN A 82 4.50 3.33 -15.79
N VAL A 83 5.61 2.96 -15.14
CA VAL A 83 5.72 2.88 -13.67
C VAL A 83 6.97 3.56 -13.18
N GLN A 84 6.85 4.32 -12.10
CA GLN A 84 7.96 4.74 -11.27
C GLN A 84 7.71 4.37 -9.81
N VAL A 85 8.75 3.96 -9.11
CA VAL A 85 8.71 3.70 -7.66
C VAL A 85 9.52 4.77 -6.95
N ILE A 86 8.87 5.49 -6.04
CA ILE A 86 9.49 6.52 -5.21
C ILE A 86 9.88 5.87 -3.87
N GLU A 87 11.18 5.76 -3.63
CA GLU A 87 11.73 5.05 -2.47
C GLU A 87 12.08 6.01 -1.33
N LEU A 88 11.46 5.83 -0.16
CA LEU A 88 11.77 6.61 1.04
C LEU A 88 12.89 6.01 1.88
N SER A 89 13.25 4.75 1.65
CA SER A 89 14.28 4.06 2.41
C SER A 89 15.02 3.04 1.54
N GLN A 90 16.32 2.91 1.79
CA GLN A 90 17.14 1.84 1.21
C GLN A 90 17.30 0.64 2.18
N ASN A 91 16.92 0.82 3.44
CA ASN A 91 16.96 -0.25 4.44
C ASN A 91 15.63 -1.03 4.41
N LEU A 92 15.54 -2.00 3.53
CA LEU A 92 14.34 -2.79 3.31
C LEU A 92 14.31 -4.03 4.21
N SER A 93 13.12 -4.51 4.58
CA SER A 93 12.96 -5.85 5.11
C SER A 93 13.41 -6.89 4.07
N GLN A 94 13.69 -8.13 4.52
CA GLN A 94 14.12 -9.19 3.60
C GLN A 94 13.11 -9.44 2.48
N ASP A 95 11.81 -9.47 2.82
CA ASP A 95 10.73 -9.70 1.86
C ASP A 95 10.57 -8.52 0.90
N ALA A 96 10.62 -7.28 1.40
CA ALA A 96 10.59 -6.08 0.57
C ALA A 96 11.80 -6.02 -0.38
N SER A 97 12.98 -6.43 0.07
CA SER A 97 14.17 -6.52 -0.78
C SER A 97 14.01 -7.54 -1.90
N SER A 98 13.40 -8.70 -1.60
CA SER A 98 13.10 -9.72 -2.61
C SER A 98 12.07 -9.23 -3.64
N ALA A 99 11.04 -8.51 -3.19
CA ALA A 99 10.03 -7.90 -4.06
C ALA A 99 10.62 -6.77 -4.92
N ARG A 100 11.51 -5.96 -4.35
CA ARG A 100 12.24 -4.92 -5.08
C ARG A 100 13.09 -5.50 -6.22
N ASN A 101 13.80 -6.60 -5.94
CA ASN A 101 14.58 -7.30 -6.98
C ASN A 101 13.68 -7.81 -8.10
N PHE A 102 12.51 -8.34 -7.77
CA PHE A 102 11.51 -8.77 -8.75
C PHE A 102 11.01 -7.58 -9.61
N ALA A 103 10.83 -6.39 -9.02
CA ALA A 103 10.49 -5.18 -9.76
C ALA A 103 11.65 -4.70 -10.66
N ALA A 104 12.89 -4.81 -10.18
CA ALA A 104 14.07 -4.47 -10.96
C ALA A 104 14.23 -5.36 -12.22
N GLU A 105 13.94 -6.67 -12.09
CA GLU A 105 13.92 -7.61 -13.22
C GLU A 105 12.83 -7.24 -14.27
N ALA A 106 11.77 -6.57 -13.85
CA ALA A 106 10.73 -6.03 -14.74
C ALA A 106 11.07 -4.65 -15.32
N ASN A 107 12.29 -4.15 -15.15
CA ASN A 107 12.77 -2.84 -15.60
C ASN A 107 11.99 -1.64 -15.07
N VAL A 108 11.48 -1.73 -13.83
CA VAL A 108 10.82 -0.61 -13.15
C VAL A 108 11.83 0.49 -12.84
N CYS A 109 11.43 1.76 -13.02
CA CYS A 109 12.22 2.92 -12.66
C CYS A 109 12.13 3.17 -11.15
N PHE A 110 13.28 3.32 -10.47
CA PHE A 110 13.36 3.66 -9.05
C PHE A 110 13.89 5.08 -8.88
N VAL A 111 13.18 5.88 -8.11
CA VAL A 111 13.51 7.28 -7.83
C VAL A 111 13.60 7.45 -6.31
N PRO A 112 14.72 7.94 -5.77
CA PRO A 112 14.75 8.28 -4.36
C PRO A 112 13.78 9.43 -4.06
N PHE A 113 13.10 9.37 -2.91
CA PHE A 113 12.21 10.43 -2.50
C PHE A 113 13.01 11.73 -2.24
N ASP A 114 12.49 12.81 -2.79
CA ASP A 114 12.93 14.18 -2.53
C ASP A 114 11.69 15.05 -2.37
N SER A 115 11.67 15.95 -1.38
CA SER A 115 10.52 16.80 -1.09
C SER A 115 10.20 17.83 -2.21
N SER A 116 11.10 18.01 -3.17
CA SER A 116 10.89 18.82 -4.37
C SER A 116 10.24 18.07 -5.53
N LEU A 117 9.98 16.75 -5.38
CA LEU A 117 9.28 15.96 -6.38
C LEU A 117 7.89 16.54 -6.64
N SER A 118 7.48 16.51 -7.91
CA SER A 118 6.10 16.79 -8.33
C SER A 118 5.57 15.59 -9.12
N ILE A 119 4.36 15.15 -8.77
CA ILE A 119 3.62 14.12 -9.52
C ILE A 119 2.40 14.81 -10.13
N GLU A 120 2.41 14.97 -11.45
CA GLU A 120 1.44 15.83 -12.14
C GLU A 120 0.38 15.02 -12.91
N GLU A 121 0.58 13.70 -13.06
CA GLU A 121 -0.35 12.87 -13.83
C GLU A 121 -0.37 11.42 -13.34
N GLY A 122 -1.41 10.70 -13.73
CA GLY A 122 -1.54 9.27 -13.50
C GLY A 122 -2.26 8.92 -12.21
N ILE A 123 -1.86 7.82 -11.59
CA ILE A 123 -2.42 7.31 -10.34
C ILE A 123 -1.29 7.12 -9.33
N ILE A 124 -1.55 7.46 -8.07
CA ILE A 124 -0.62 7.24 -6.97
C ILE A 124 -1.01 5.98 -6.21
N VAL A 125 -0.01 5.18 -5.84
CA VAL A 125 -0.16 4.04 -4.92
C VAL A 125 0.65 4.33 -3.67
N ASP A 126 -0.03 4.37 -2.54
CA ASP A 126 0.57 4.47 -1.21
C ASP A 126 0.92 3.08 -0.68
N SER A 127 2.20 2.83 -0.54
CA SER A 127 2.79 1.62 0.01
C SER A 127 3.89 1.97 1.03
N LEU A 128 3.73 3.10 1.74
CA LEU A 128 4.73 3.65 2.66
C LEU A 128 4.74 2.91 3.99
N LEU A 129 3.59 2.84 4.66
CA LEU A 129 3.42 2.30 6.00
C LEU A 129 2.24 1.33 6.02
N GLY A 130 2.41 0.19 6.67
CA GLY A 130 1.34 -0.79 6.90
C GLY A 130 0.85 -0.80 8.35
N THR A 131 0.22 -1.91 8.76
CA THR A 131 -0.39 -2.10 10.09
C THR A 131 0.59 -2.01 11.27
N GLY A 132 1.89 -2.02 11.04
CA GLY A 132 2.92 -1.84 12.07
C GLY A 132 3.14 -0.40 12.51
N TYR A 133 2.46 0.59 11.91
CA TYR A 133 2.57 1.99 12.30
C TYR A 133 1.84 2.26 13.63
N LEU A 134 2.54 2.88 14.58
CA LEU A 134 2.06 3.13 15.95
C LEU A 134 1.85 4.61 16.30
N GLY A 135 1.83 5.51 15.31
CA GLY A 135 1.46 6.92 15.52
C GLY A 135 2.61 7.92 15.59
N ASN A 136 3.85 7.52 15.28
CA ASN A 136 4.99 8.44 15.20
C ASN A 136 5.54 8.45 13.77
N LEU A 137 5.27 9.51 13.01
CA LEU A 137 5.84 9.71 11.70
C LEU A 137 7.28 10.23 11.83
N ARG A 138 8.21 9.53 11.18
CA ARG A 138 9.60 9.98 11.06
C ARG A 138 9.77 10.63 9.69
N GLN A 139 10.61 11.64 9.62
CA GLN A 139 11.01 12.18 8.32
C GLN A 139 11.70 11.09 7.49
N PRO A 140 11.43 11.02 6.15
CA PRO A 140 10.62 11.97 5.36
C PRO A 140 9.16 11.54 5.14
N TYR A 141 8.61 10.59 5.92
CA TYR A 141 7.28 10.01 5.67
C TYR A 141 6.16 11.06 5.72
N GLY A 142 6.20 12.01 6.67
CA GLY A 142 5.21 13.07 6.77
C GLY A 142 5.19 13.97 5.52
N GLU A 143 6.38 14.34 5.02
CA GLU A 143 6.53 15.13 3.79
C GLU A 143 6.00 14.37 2.56
N ALA A 144 6.28 13.06 2.47
CA ALA A 144 5.79 12.23 1.37
C ALA A 144 4.26 12.10 1.39
N ILE A 145 3.65 11.90 2.56
CA ILE A 145 2.19 11.83 2.71
C ILE A 145 1.56 13.18 2.32
N GLN A 146 2.15 14.30 2.72
CA GLN A 146 1.66 15.63 2.34
C GLN A 146 1.73 15.83 0.81
N LEU A 147 2.87 15.49 0.19
CA LEU A 147 3.05 15.57 -1.26
C LEU A 147 2.00 14.71 -2.00
N ILE A 148 1.75 13.49 -1.53
CA ILE A 148 0.74 12.60 -2.07
C ILE A 148 -0.65 13.25 -2.00
N ASN A 149 -1.04 13.77 -0.84
CA ASN A 149 -2.35 14.39 -0.65
C ASN A 149 -2.52 15.68 -1.48
N ASP A 150 -1.46 16.48 -1.61
CA ASP A 150 -1.48 17.76 -2.35
C ASP A 150 -1.48 17.55 -3.87
N SER A 151 -1.20 16.36 -4.37
CA SER A 151 -1.18 16.05 -5.81
C SER A 151 -2.55 16.18 -6.47
N GLY A 152 -3.64 15.91 -5.73
CA GLY A 152 -5.01 15.86 -6.25
C GLY A 152 -5.26 14.75 -7.28
N LEU A 153 -4.35 13.77 -7.38
CA LEU A 153 -4.47 12.62 -8.27
C LEU A 153 -5.24 11.47 -7.60
N PRO A 154 -5.86 10.56 -8.38
CA PRO A 154 -6.44 9.34 -7.85
C PRO A 154 -5.41 8.54 -7.02
N LEU A 155 -5.84 8.07 -5.84
CA LEU A 155 -4.96 7.53 -4.83
C LEU A 155 -5.45 6.19 -4.29
N VAL A 156 -4.59 5.16 -4.39
CA VAL A 156 -4.85 3.80 -3.90
C VAL A 156 -3.93 3.49 -2.72
N ALA A 157 -4.50 3.16 -1.57
CA ALA A 157 -3.74 2.70 -0.42
C ALA A 157 -3.63 1.17 -0.39
N VAL A 158 -2.41 0.69 -0.18
CA VAL A 158 -2.10 -0.74 0.00
C VAL A 158 -2.27 -1.09 1.46
N ASP A 159 -3.20 -1.99 1.73
CA ASP A 159 -3.55 -2.54 3.05
C ASP A 159 -4.21 -1.56 4.02
N ILE A 160 -3.63 -0.38 4.22
CA ILE A 160 -4.14 0.71 5.05
C ILE A 160 -3.52 2.04 4.62
N PRO A 161 -4.25 3.16 4.60
CA PRO A 161 -3.67 4.46 4.33
C PRO A 161 -2.52 4.78 5.30
N SER A 162 -1.37 5.15 4.76
CA SER A 162 -0.19 5.46 5.57
C SER A 162 -0.46 6.63 6.51
N GLY A 163 -0.09 6.46 7.78
CA GLY A 163 -0.37 7.42 8.85
C GLY A 163 -1.64 7.12 9.65
N LEU A 164 -2.51 6.20 9.18
CA LEU A 164 -3.68 5.74 9.91
C LEU A 164 -3.32 4.57 10.84
N ASN A 165 -3.78 4.61 12.09
CA ASN A 165 -3.58 3.50 13.03
C ASN A 165 -4.59 2.37 12.75
N ALA A 166 -4.09 1.16 12.51
CA ALA A 166 -4.88 0.01 12.08
C ALA A 166 -5.89 -0.51 13.12
N ASP A 167 -5.69 -0.23 14.40
CA ASP A 167 -6.58 -0.69 15.48
C ASP A 167 -7.62 0.37 15.86
N THR A 168 -7.23 1.65 15.85
CA THR A 168 -8.06 2.72 16.41
C THR A 168 -8.63 3.68 15.37
N GLY A 169 -8.08 3.70 14.16
CA GLY A 169 -8.40 4.72 13.16
C GLY A 169 -7.92 6.12 13.54
N HIS A 170 -6.95 6.22 14.45
CA HIS A 170 -6.39 7.51 14.86
C HIS A 170 -5.32 7.99 13.87
N VAL A 171 -5.36 9.28 13.55
CA VAL A 171 -4.34 9.98 12.78
C VAL A 171 -3.62 10.94 13.75
N ALA A 172 -2.33 10.69 14.02
CA ALA A 172 -1.58 11.50 14.98
C ALA A 172 -1.13 12.85 14.41
N GLU A 173 -0.70 12.87 13.15
CA GLU A 173 -0.17 14.07 12.48
C GLU A 173 -0.85 14.24 11.11
N VAL A 174 -0.54 13.34 10.18
CA VAL A 174 -1.07 13.32 8.82
C VAL A 174 -1.25 11.88 8.37
N ALA A 175 -2.23 11.63 7.52
CA ALA A 175 -2.42 10.33 6.84
C ALA A 175 -2.78 10.55 5.38
N VAL A 176 -2.50 9.55 4.57
CA VAL A 176 -2.91 9.50 3.16
C VAL A 176 -4.44 9.49 3.08
N GLN A 177 -5.00 10.34 2.21
CA GLN A 177 -6.42 10.40 1.90
C GLN A 177 -6.69 9.61 0.62
N ALA A 178 -6.91 8.30 0.78
CA ALA A 178 -7.10 7.42 -0.35
C ALA A 178 -8.52 7.52 -0.93
N ASP A 179 -8.64 7.34 -2.25
CA ASP A 179 -9.91 7.13 -2.93
C ASP A 179 -10.33 5.65 -2.88
N LEU A 180 -9.33 4.76 -2.81
CA LEU A 180 -9.49 3.31 -2.73
C LEU A 180 -8.48 2.73 -1.75
N THR A 181 -8.92 1.85 -0.85
CA THR A 181 -8.05 1.05 0.01
C THR A 181 -8.26 -0.43 -0.30
N VAL A 182 -7.21 -1.12 -0.74
CA VAL A 182 -7.23 -2.58 -0.93
C VAL A 182 -6.54 -3.24 0.25
N THR A 183 -7.33 -3.89 1.11
CA THR A 183 -6.85 -4.49 2.37
C THR A 183 -6.85 -6.02 2.28
N PHE A 184 -6.02 -6.71 3.08
CA PHE A 184 -5.76 -8.15 2.94
C PHE A 184 -5.99 -8.90 4.24
N ILE A 185 -6.24 -10.23 4.15
CA ILE A 185 -6.36 -11.18 5.26
C ILE A 185 -7.61 -10.93 6.11
N GLY A 186 -7.85 -9.70 6.51
CA GLY A 186 -9.01 -9.28 7.30
C GLY A 186 -9.15 -7.78 7.34
N ALA A 187 -10.39 -7.32 7.44
CA ALA A 187 -10.72 -5.91 7.57
C ALA A 187 -10.22 -5.37 8.91
N LYS A 188 -9.31 -4.39 8.90
CA LYS A 188 -8.74 -3.79 10.11
C LYS A 188 -9.76 -2.89 10.79
N GLN A 189 -9.81 -2.93 12.12
CA GLN A 189 -10.72 -2.10 12.91
C GLN A 189 -10.58 -0.62 12.61
N GLY A 190 -9.33 -0.14 12.46
CA GLY A 190 -9.03 1.27 12.21
C GLY A 190 -9.55 1.82 10.88
N LEU A 191 -9.83 0.97 9.88
CA LEU A 191 -10.45 1.40 8.62
C LEU A 191 -11.90 1.87 8.83
N PHE A 192 -12.59 1.35 9.85
CA PHE A 192 -14.03 1.56 10.10
C PHE A 192 -14.32 2.35 11.37
N THR A 193 -13.30 2.71 12.13
CA THR A 193 -13.42 3.42 13.41
C THR A 193 -12.60 4.71 13.42
N GLY A 194 -12.85 5.56 14.42
CA GLY A 194 -12.13 6.82 14.56
C GLY A 194 -12.24 7.72 13.31
N GLN A 195 -11.11 8.12 12.78
CA GLN A 195 -11.00 8.93 11.57
C GLN A 195 -10.91 8.07 10.29
N GLY A 196 -10.73 6.74 10.41
CA GLY A 196 -10.53 5.83 9.28
C GLY A 196 -11.48 6.05 8.10
N PRO A 197 -12.82 6.11 8.30
CA PRO A 197 -13.77 6.32 7.20
C PRO A 197 -13.54 7.59 6.38
N ALA A 198 -12.86 8.60 6.94
CA ALA A 198 -12.54 9.84 6.21
C ALA A 198 -11.26 9.75 5.37
N PHE A 199 -10.45 8.69 5.56
CA PHE A 199 -9.14 8.53 4.90
C PHE A 199 -9.05 7.34 3.97
N CYS A 200 -10.00 6.40 4.01
CA CYS A 200 -9.87 5.12 3.32
C CYS A 200 -10.51 5.09 1.94
N GLY A 201 -11.41 6.03 1.61
CA GLY A 201 -12.22 5.94 0.40
C GLY A 201 -13.06 4.65 0.36
N ASP A 202 -13.21 4.06 -0.82
CA ASP A 202 -13.82 2.74 -0.97
C ASP A 202 -12.87 1.66 -0.44
N ILE A 203 -13.39 0.70 0.34
CA ILE A 203 -12.59 -0.36 0.95
C ILE A 203 -12.92 -1.70 0.28
N ILE A 204 -11.89 -2.39 -0.23
CA ILE A 204 -11.98 -3.72 -0.83
C ILE A 204 -11.09 -4.69 -0.05
N LEU A 205 -11.65 -5.87 0.31
CA LEU A 205 -10.95 -6.97 0.98
C LEU A 205 -10.68 -8.10 -0.02
#